data_b9e8234be9b2dcbc9304aa3ec7169b6e
#
_entry.id   b9e8234be9b2dcbc9304aa3ec7169b6e
#
_cell.length_a   1.000
_cell.length_b   1.000
_cell.length_c   1.000
_cell.angle_alpha   90.00
_cell.angle_beta   90.00
_cell.angle_gamma   90.00
#
_symmetry.space_group_name_H-M   'P 1'
#
loop_
_entity.id
_entity.type
_entity.pdbx_description
1 polymer ?
#
loop_
_entity_poly.entity_id
_entity_poly.type
_entity_poly.pdbx_seq_one_letter_code
_entity_poly.pdbx_strand_id
1 'polypeptide(L)'
;MKQKTKLKKYLIAIVAILIFAACFIPPQNYNSKNKLEIVSPYGDNEAYHPKVINFKEKWNGYKYWMSYTPYPQGDDLKENPCIAVSNDLITWETPKGLKNPIDEPETKQKGKRYNSDSHIVYNDILNRMECYWRYVDDVKNKVIIYRSYSLNGINWSPKEIAIMSNSRKKADYVSPAIVFENGVYKMWYVDTKCELKYTTSLDGTKWDNPQQLELKYGEKVKTWHIDVINTGKKYEMLVVAFKDWNSRNNMDLYYTSSTNGIDWKKAEIIMKPTKNTKYWDNMGIYRSSFIYEDGVYFVYYGATQTNYQHGIGLMYGKDIHKLKRTNIDYKNKKDVERLKLKIQREKNI
;
A
#
# COMPACT_ATOMS: atom_id res chain seq x y z
N MET A 1 46.63 -35.88 22.46
CA MET A 1 45.89 -34.62 22.80
C MET A 1 46.13 -33.49 21.80
N LYS A 2 47.33 -33.19 21.34
CA LYS A 2 47.67 -32.08 20.43
C LYS A 2 46.99 -32.13 19.04
N GLN A 3 46.68 -33.30 18.49
CA GLN A 3 46.08 -33.43 17.15
C GLN A 3 44.58 -33.09 17.13
N LYS A 4 43.81 -33.42 18.18
CA LYS A 4 42.38 -33.06 18.30
C LYS A 4 42.14 -31.54 18.44
N THR A 5 43.14 -30.85 19.04
CA THR A 5 43.02 -29.37 19.21
C THR A 5 43.31 -28.64 17.91
N LYS A 6 44.19 -29.16 17.05
CA LYS A 6 44.42 -28.61 15.70
C LYS A 6 43.20 -28.76 14.79
N LEU A 7 42.58 -29.98 14.81
CA LEU A 7 41.38 -30.23 14.00
C LEU A 7 40.20 -29.34 14.39
N LYS A 8 40.00 -29.09 15.70
CA LYS A 8 38.98 -28.13 16.18
C LYS A 8 39.23 -26.72 15.72
N LYS A 9 40.47 -26.24 15.70
CA LYS A 9 40.83 -24.90 15.22
C LYS A 9 40.60 -24.75 13.71
N TYR A 10 40.88 -25.78 12.92
CA TYR A 10 40.58 -25.76 11.46
C TYR A 10 39.06 -25.80 11.19
N LEU A 11 38.31 -26.58 11.97
CA LEU A 11 36.85 -26.59 11.83
C LEU A 11 36.21 -25.23 12.16
N ILE A 12 36.67 -24.57 13.22
CA ILE A 12 36.21 -23.23 13.60
C ILE A 12 36.59 -22.19 12.53
N ALA A 13 37.76 -22.29 11.96
CA ALA A 13 38.20 -21.38 10.88
C ALA A 13 37.40 -21.60 9.59
N ILE A 14 37.10 -22.84 9.23
CA ILE A 14 36.26 -23.17 8.07
C ILE A 14 34.81 -22.69 8.28
N VAL A 15 34.25 -22.87 9.47
CA VAL A 15 32.89 -22.39 9.81
C VAL A 15 32.87 -20.85 9.80
N ALA A 16 33.90 -20.17 10.31
CA ALA A 16 34.02 -18.71 10.25
C ALA A 16 34.13 -18.19 8.80
N ILE A 17 34.91 -18.90 7.94
CA ILE A 17 35.02 -18.54 6.52
C ILE A 17 33.71 -18.78 5.78
N LEU A 18 32.94 -19.83 6.08
CA LEU A 18 31.63 -20.10 5.50
C LEU A 18 30.58 -19.10 5.96
N ILE A 19 30.65 -18.67 7.23
CA ILE A 19 29.76 -17.59 7.74
C ILE A 19 30.14 -16.25 7.10
N PHE A 20 31.44 -15.95 6.90
CA PHE A 20 31.87 -14.74 6.23
C PHE A 20 31.53 -14.75 4.73
N ALA A 21 31.64 -15.90 4.06
CA ALA A 21 31.21 -16.06 2.66
C ALA A 21 29.71 -15.97 2.47
N ALA A 22 28.91 -16.41 3.44
CA ALA A 22 27.45 -16.25 3.44
C ALA A 22 27.00 -14.80 3.65
N CYS A 23 27.85 -13.94 4.28
CA CYS A 23 27.59 -12.52 4.44
C CYS A 23 27.96 -11.67 3.20
N PHE A 24 28.70 -12.23 2.23
CA PHE A 24 29.05 -11.62 0.95
C PHE A 24 28.27 -12.25 -0.22
N ILE A 25 26.96 -12.39 -0.10
CA ILE A 25 26.14 -12.51 -1.29
C ILE A 25 26.10 -11.08 -1.87
N PRO A 26 26.72 -10.83 -3.04
CA PRO A 26 26.60 -9.52 -3.66
C PRO A 26 25.12 -9.23 -3.82
N PRO A 27 24.68 -7.98 -3.62
CA PRO A 27 23.28 -7.62 -3.82
C PRO A 27 22.89 -8.09 -5.22
N GLN A 28 21.95 -9.04 -5.30
CA GLN A 28 21.46 -9.49 -6.61
C GLN A 28 20.90 -8.24 -7.29
N ASN A 29 21.48 -7.85 -8.43
CA ASN A 29 20.95 -6.76 -9.26
C ASN A 29 19.59 -7.20 -9.81
N TYR A 30 18.54 -6.89 -9.07
CA TYR A 30 17.19 -7.16 -9.49
C TYR A 30 16.75 -6.18 -10.58
N ASN A 31 15.95 -6.68 -11.50
CA ASN A 31 15.36 -5.85 -12.51
C ASN A 31 14.25 -4.98 -11.87
N SER A 32 14.54 -3.68 -11.73
CA SER A 32 13.65 -2.67 -11.15
C SER A 32 12.63 -2.09 -12.15
N LYS A 33 12.56 -2.62 -13.38
CA LYS A 33 11.51 -2.21 -14.32
C LYS A 33 10.14 -2.33 -13.67
N ASN A 34 9.28 -1.37 -13.90
CA ASN A 34 7.98 -1.13 -13.28
C ASN A 34 7.99 -0.63 -11.82
N LYS A 35 9.12 -0.57 -11.14
CA LYS A 35 9.18 0.02 -9.80
C LYS A 35 9.29 1.53 -9.90
N LEU A 36 8.29 2.25 -9.42
CA LEU A 36 8.30 3.71 -9.36
C LEU A 36 9.45 4.22 -8.47
N GLU A 37 10.03 5.34 -8.83
CA GLU A 37 11.00 6.04 -7.99
C GLU A 37 10.26 6.96 -7.01
N ILE A 38 10.09 6.48 -5.78
CA ILE A 38 9.45 7.23 -4.68
C ILE A 38 10.43 7.19 -3.51
N VAL A 39 11.25 8.22 -3.40
CA VAL A 39 12.26 8.30 -2.33
C VAL A 39 11.57 8.53 -1.00
N SER A 40 11.76 7.61 -0.07
CA SER A 40 11.23 7.70 1.29
C SER A 40 12.01 8.71 2.14
N PRO A 41 11.47 9.18 3.28
CA PRO A 41 12.19 10.05 4.19
C PRO A 41 13.45 9.39 4.80
N TYR A 42 13.62 8.10 4.62
CA TYR A 42 14.78 7.32 5.08
C TYR A 42 15.85 7.14 4.00
N GLY A 43 15.66 7.75 2.80
CA GLY A 43 16.63 7.74 1.71
C GLY A 43 16.61 6.48 0.84
N ASP A 44 15.63 5.59 1.04
CA ASP A 44 15.42 4.38 0.23
C ASP A 44 14.30 4.59 -0.81
N ASN A 45 14.12 3.58 -1.69
CA ASN A 45 13.03 3.52 -2.67
C ASN A 45 12.11 2.34 -2.35
N GLU A 46 11.73 2.20 -1.05
CA GLU A 46 10.85 1.13 -0.57
C GLU A 46 9.52 1.71 -0.04
N ALA A 47 8.92 2.65 -0.80
CA ALA A 47 7.55 3.07 -0.61
C ALA A 47 6.59 1.88 -0.79
N TYR A 48 5.57 1.79 0.07
CA TYR A 48 4.64 0.66 0.11
C TYR A 48 3.24 1.14 0.52
N HIS A 49 2.22 0.30 0.49
CA HIS A 49 0.84 0.63 0.89
C HIS A 49 0.28 1.91 0.26
N PRO A 50 0.28 2.05 -1.07
CA PRO A 50 -0.19 3.27 -1.71
C PRO A 50 -1.70 3.47 -1.52
N LYS A 51 -2.11 4.73 -1.38
CA LYS A 51 -3.46 5.22 -1.68
C LYS A 51 -3.36 6.47 -2.53
N VAL A 52 -3.88 6.40 -3.74
CA VAL A 52 -3.85 7.53 -4.69
C VAL A 52 -5.25 8.10 -4.86
N ILE A 53 -5.31 9.42 -4.89
CA ILE A 53 -6.50 10.18 -5.32
C ILE A 53 -6.10 11.19 -6.39
N ASN A 54 -7.06 11.55 -7.24
CA ASN A 54 -6.88 12.53 -8.30
C ASN A 54 -7.89 13.66 -8.18
N PHE A 55 -7.47 14.83 -8.61
CA PHE A 55 -8.32 16.03 -8.70
C PHE A 55 -8.58 16.36 -10.16
N LYS A 56 -9.79 16.83 -10.47
CA LYS A 56 -10.12 17.35 -11.80
C LYS A 56 -9.26 18.59 -12.08
N GLU A 57 -9.34 19.54 -11.16
CA GLU A 57 -8.45 20.70 -11.11
C GLU A 57 -7.39 20.45 -10.04
N LYS A 58 -6.19 20.98 -10.21
CA LYS A 58 -5.11 20.81 -9.24
C LYS A 58 -5.51 21.34 -7.87
N TRP A 59 -5.34 20.50 -6.84
CA TRP A 59 -5.45 20.93 -5.46
C TRP A 59 -4.05 21.30 -4.94
N ASN A 60 -3.88 22.55 -4.48
CA ASN A 60 -2.59 23.09 -4.00
C ASN A 60 -1.41 22.79 -4.94
N GLY A 61 -1.64 22.96 -6.28
CA GLY A 61 -0.62 22.84 -7.31
C GLY A 61 -0.40 21.44 -7.87
N TYR A 62 -1.02 20.40 -7.30
CA TYR A 62 -0.84 19.01 -7.74
C TYR A 62 -2.16 18.34 -8.12
N LYS A 63 -2.10 17.53 -9.19
CA LYS A 63 -3.26 16.79 -9.69
C LYS A 63 -3.45 15.46 -8.98
N TYR A 64 -2.36 14.80 -8.57
CA TYR A 64 -2.39 13.48 -7.94
C TYR A 64 -1.71 13.54 -6.58
N TRP A 65 -2.33 12.90 -5.61
CA TRP A 65 -1.85 12.81 -4.23
C TRP A 65 -1.82 11.35 -3.82
N MET A 66 -0.77 10.93 -3.16
CA MET A 66 -0.59 9.58 -2.66
C MET A 66 -0.24 9.63 -1.18
N SER A 67 -0.96 8.87 -0.34
CA SER A 67 -0.35 8.42 0.91
C SER A 67 0.33 7.09 0.68
N TYR A 68 1.43 6.89 1.39
CA TYR A 68 2.17 5.63 1.39
C TYR A 68 2.86 5.45 2.73
N THR A 69 3.32 4.24 3.02
CA THR A 69 4.21 3.97 4.15
C THR A 69 5.52 3.40 3.62
N PRO A 70 6.70 3.91 4.04
CA PRO A 70 7.97 3.24 3.78
C PRO A 70 8.02 1.91 4.54
N TYR A 71 8.58 0.87 3.90
CA TYR A 71 8.73 -0.43 4.55
C TYR A 71 10.05 -1.11 4.19
N PRO A 72 11.20 -0.40 4.36
CA PRO A 72 12.49 -0.91 3.94
C PRO A 72 12.85 -2.17 4.69
N GLN A 73 13.15 -3.25 3.95
CA GLN A 73 13.51 -4.57 4.47
C GLN A 73 12.50 -5.15 5.47
N GLY A 74 11.21 -4.75 5.39
CA GLY A 74 10.19 -5.20 6.32
C GLY A 74 10.32 -4.58 7.72
N ASP A 75 10.88 -3.39 7.83
CA ASP A 75 11.03 -2.68 9.11
C ASP A 75 9.78 -1.86 9.43
N ASP A 76 8.90 -2.43 10.27
CA ASP A 76 7.65 -1.82 10.70
C ASP A 76 7.82 -0.54 11.53
N LEU A 77 9.01 -0.30 12.10
CA LEU A 77 9.29 0.97 12.79
C LEU A 77 9.35 2.17 11.84
N LYS A 78 9.49 1.91 10.54
CA LYS A 78 9.51 2.92 9.48
C LYS A 78 8.19 3.02 8.72
N GLU A 79 7.23 2.16 9.02
CA GLU A 79 5.93 2.10 8.36
C GLU A 79 5.01 3.24 8.78
N ASN A 80 5.49 4.49 8.62
CA ASN A 80 4.80 5.70 9.04
C ASN A 80 4.11 6.39 7.85
N PRO A 81 2.98 7.10 8.06
CA PRO A 81 2.24 7.75 6.99
C PRO A 81 3.06 8.87 6.33
N CYS A 82 3.25 8.77 5.03
CA CYS A 82 3.94 9.73 4.19
C CYS A 82 3.04 10.18 3.04
N ILE A 83 3.31 11.37 2.50
CA ILE A 83 2.60 11.96 1.38
C ILE A 83 3.56 12.18 0.22
N ALA A 84 3.12 11.79 -0.98
CA ALA A 84 3.76 12.13 -2.23
C ALA A 84 2.75 12.74 -3.20
N VAL A 85 3.24 13.53 -4.15
CA VAL A 85 2.43 14.23 -5.15
C VAL A 85 3.00 14.03 -6.55
N SER A 86 2.12 14.15 -7.55
CA SER A 86 2.48 14.08 -8.95
C SER A 86 1.58 14.97 -9.80
N ASN A 87 2.08 15.39 -10.96
CA ASN A 87 1.28 16.02 -12.00
C ASN A 87 1.17 15.17 -13.28
N ASP A 88 1.80 14.00 -13.30
CA ASP A 88 1.91 13.16 -14.52
C ASP A 88 1.66 11.66 -14.28
N LEU A 89 1.23 11.25 -13.07
CA LEU A 89 0.98 9.84 -12.65
C LEU A 89 2.25 9.01 -12.43
N ILE A 90 3.41 9.49 -12.85
CA ILE A 90 4.63 8.70 -13.00
C ILE A 90 5.73 9.21 -12.09
N THR A 91 5.94 10.52 -12.08
CA THR A 91 6.98 11.18 -11.29
C THR A 91 6.35 11.63 -9.97
N TRP A 92 6.85 11.07 -8.87
CA TRP A 92 6.34 11.34 -7.53
C TRP A 92 7.39 12.00 -6.67
N GLU A 93 7.00 13.03 -5.93
CA GLU A 93 7.87 13.77 -5.04
C GLU A 93 7.16 14.13 -3.73
N THR A 94 7.90 14.41 -2.67
CA THR A 94 7.32 15.00 -1.46
C THR A 94 6.86 16.42 -1.76
N PRO A 95 5.64 16.84 -1.37
CA PRO A 95 5.19 18.23 -1.56
C PRO A 95 6.19 19.22 -0.99
N LYS A 96 6.48 20.28 -1.74
CA LYS A 96 7.44 21.31 -1.28
C LYS A 96 7.00 21.92 0.05
N GLY A 97 7.86 21.83 1.06
CA GLY A 97 7.61 22.32 2.41
C GLY A 97 7.03 21.29 3.38
N LEU A 98 6.58 20.13 2.90
CA LEU A 98 6.17 19.03 3.77
C LEU A 98 7.41 18.29 4.31
N LYS A 99 7.36 17.93 5.59
CA LYS A 99 8.30 16.99 6.21
C LYS A 99 7.60 15.64 6.40
N ASN A 100 8.01 14.63 5.66
CA ASN A 100 7.58 13.25 5.88
C ASN A 100 8.44 12.56 6.97
N PRO A 101 7.90 11.60 7.72
CA PRO A 101 6.49 11.22 7.78
C PRO A 101 5.64 12.29 8.48
N ILE A 102 4.31 12.30 8.22
CA ILE A 102 3.38 13.24 8.85
C ILE A 102 3.07 12.90 10.31
N ASP A 103 3.30 11.65 10.70
CA ASP A 103 3.20 11.17 12.09
C ASP A 103 4.18 10.02 12.32
N GLU A 104 4.65 9.92 13.57
CA GLU A 104 5.38 8.76 14.08
C GLU A 104 4.82 8.38 15.46
N PRO A 105 4.80 7.10 15.82
CA PRO A 105 4.38 6.69 17.15
C PRO A 105 5.33 7.27 18.24
N GLU A 106 4.79 7.76 19.33
CA GLU A 106 5.59 8.21 20.49
C GLU A 106 6.44 7.08 21.07
N THR A 107 5.89 5.86 21.08
CA THR A 107 6.58 4.66 21.54
C THR A 107 6.61 3.66 20.40
N LYS A 108 7.80 3.34 19.92
CA LYS A 108 8.05 2.35 18.87
C LYS A 108 8.60 1.06 19.48
N GLN A 109 8.11 -0.09 19.02
CA GLN A 109 8.67 -1.40 19.36
C GLN A 109 8.42 -2.36 18.21
N LYS A 110 9.49 -2.83 17.57
CA LYS A 110 9.43 -3.71 16.40
C LYS A 110 8.49 -4.89 16.62
N GLY A 111 7.58 -5.11 15.67
CA GLY A 111 6.57 -6.15 15.71
C GLY A 111 5.49 -5.99 16.78
N LYS A 112 5.47 -4.89 17.56
CA LYS A 112 4.53 -4.72 18.67
C LYS A 112 3.87 -3.34 18.72
N ARG A 113 4.60 -2.28 18.36
CA ARG A 113 4.08 -0.90 18.36
C ARG A 113 4.54 -0.18 17.11
N TYR A 114 3.65 -0.01 16.16
CA TYR A 114 3.96 0.54 14.85
C TYR A 114 2.73 1.12 14.17
N ASN A 115 2.96 2.07 13.25
CA ASN A 115 1.95 2.53 12.31
C ASN A 115 1.88 1.58 11.10
N SER A 116 0.76 1.60 10.35
CA SER A 116 0.59 0.90 9.08
C SER A 116 -0.61 1.44 8.29
N ASP A 117 -0.79 0.94 7.08
CA ASP A 117 -2.01 1.07 6.28
C ASP A 117 -2.54 2.51 6.14
N SER A 118 -1.70 3.46 5.74
CA SER A 118 -2.14 4.84 5.51
C SER A 118 -3.16 4.93 4.37
N HIS A 119 -4.12 5.84 4.49
CA HIS A 119 -5.17 6.09 3.51
C HIS A 119 -5.54 7.57 3.49
N ILE A 120 -5.55 8.18 2.32
CA ILE A 120 -6.02 9.56 2.15
C ILE A 120 -7.40 9.60 1.50
N VAL A 121 -8.21 10.55 1.94
CA VAL A 121 -9.50 10.90 1.37
C VAL A 121 -9.64 12.42 1.33
N TYR A 122 -10.33 12.93 0.33
CA TYR A 122 -10.64 14.35 0.24
C TYR A 122 -12.08 14.60 0.67
N ASN A 123 -12.25 15.50 1.65
CA ASN A 123 -13.55 15.99 2.07
C ASN A 123 -13.81 17.30 1.30
N ASP A 124 -14.65 17.23 0.29
CA ASP A 124 -14.97 18.35 -0.60
C ASP A 124 -15.86 19.40 0.07
N ILE A 125 -16.64 19.03 1.08
CA ILE A 125 -17.44 19.97 1.87
C ILE A 125 -16.57 20.87 2.74
N LEU A 126 -15.55 20.28 3.38
CA LEU A 126 -14.60 21.01 4.24
C LEU A 126 -13.36 21.49 3.49
N ASN A 127 -13.26 21.20 2.19
CA ASN A 127 -12.12 21.54 1.32
C ASN A 127 -10.78 21.14 1.93
N ARG A 128 -10.67 19.91 2.43
CA ARG A 128 -9.47 19.43 3.11
C ARG A 128 -9.12 17.99 2.76
N MET A 129 -7.84 17.69 2.77
CA MET A 129 -7.31 16.34 2.72
C MET A 129 -7.33 15.75 4.13
N GLU A 130 -7.74 14.51 4.27
CA GLU A 130 -7.68 13.75 5.51
C GLU A 130 -6.84 12.50 5.30
N CYS A 131 -5.91 12.24 6.21
CA CYS A 131 -5.11 11.02 6.23
C CYS A 131 -5.49 10.19 7.45
N TYR A 132 -5.85 8.95 7.19
CA TYR A 132 -6.12 7.93 8.19
C TYR A 132 -4.99 6.92 8.17
N TRP A 133 -4.60 6.39 9.32
CA TRP A 133 -3.64 5.29 9.41
C TRP A 133 -3.93 4.41 10.62
N ARG A 134 -3.55 3.17 10.48
CA ARG A 134 -3.68 2.17 11.53
C ARG A 134 -2.46 2.23 12.45
N TYR A 135 -2.67 2.26 13.75
CA TYR A 135 -1.64 2.09 14.78
C TYR A 135 -1.93 0.81 15.57
N VAL A 136 -0.91 -0.02 15.74
CA VAL A 136 -0.95 -1.25 16.52
C VAL A 136 -0.19 -1.05 17.82
N ASP A 137 -0.78 -1.42 18.95
CA ASP A 137 -0.11 -1.58 20.25
C ASP A 137 -0.45 -2.97 20.82
N ASP A 138 0.33 -3.97 20.43
CA ASP A 138 0.16 -5.36 20.90
C ASP A 138 0.49 -5.51 22.38
N VAL A 139 1.29 -4.60 22.96
CA VAL A 139 1.60 -4.62 24.39
C VAL A 139 0.37 -4.27 25.22
N LYS A 140 -0.44 -3.34 24.74
CA LYS A 140 -1.72 -2.95 25.35
C LYS A 140 -2.92 -3.63 24.73
N ASN A 141 -2.71 -4.54 23.76
CA ASN A 141 -3.77 -5.20 22.98
C ASN A 141 -4.74 -4.21 22.32
N LYS A 142 -4.21 -3.11 21.77
CA LYS A 142 -5.00 -2.04 21.15
C LYS A 142 -4.71 -1.90 19.67
N VAL A 143 -5.74 -1.51 18.91
CA VAL A 143 -5.61 -1.00 17.56
C VAL A 143 -6.38 0.30 17.47
N ILE A 144 -5.75 1.30 16.86
CA ILE A 144 -6.32 2.63 16.69
C ILE A 144 -6.21 3.02 15.21
N ILE A 145 -7.29 3.53 14.64
CA ILE A 145 -7.21 4.32 13.43
C ILE A 145 -7.10 5.77 13.88
N TYR A 146 -5.97 6.40 13.58
CA TYR A 146 -5.80 7.84 13.73
C TYR A 146 -6.23 8.57 12.47
N ARG A 147 -6.62 9.82 12.62
CA ARG A 147 -6.87 10.78 11.56
C ARG A 147 -6.06 12.06 11.82
N SER A 148 -5.53 12.63 10.76
CA SER A 148 -5.03 14.02 10.68
C SER A 148 -5.57 14.65 9.40
N TYR A 149 -5.73 15.97 9.36
CA TYR A 149 -6.20 16.67 8.17
C TYR A 149 -5.31 17.85 7.81
N SER A 150 -5.38 18.25 6.57
CA SER A 150 -4.63 19.39 6.03
C SER A 150 -5.47 20.18 5.03
N LEU A 151 -5.39 21.52 5.11
CA LEU A 151 -6.01 22.44 4.15
C LEU A 151 -5.12 22.73 2.93
N ASN A 152 -3.86 22.33 2.99
CA ASN A 152 -2.87 22.63 1.94
C ASN A 152 -1.95 21.44 1.59
N GLY A 153 -2.12 20.29 2.25
CA GLY A 153 -1.30 19.10 2.06
C GLY A 153 0.12 19.18 2.65
N ILE A 154 0.48 20.30 3.28
CA ILE A 154 1.80 20.55 3.86
C ILE A 154 1.73 20.58 5.37
N ASN A 155 0.80 21.38 5.91
CA ASN A 155 0.58 21.53 7.35
C ASN A 155 -0.54 20.60 7.78
N TRP A 156 -0.23 19.62 8.62
CA TRP A 156 -1.19 18.63 9.11
C TRP A 156 -1.59 18.91 10.54
N SER A 157 -2.86 18.72 10.87
CA SER A 157 -3.38 18.86 12.22
C SER A 157 -2.73 17.84 13.17
N PRO A 158 -2.74 18.09 14.50
CA PRO A 158 -2.51 17.02 15.46
C PRO A 158 -3.43 15.82 15.15
N LYS A 159 -2.90 14.60 15.34
CA LYS A 159 -3.71 13.39 15.15
C LYS A 159 -4.81 13.28 16.19
N GLU A 160 -5.94 12.75 15.76
CA GLU A 160 -7.07 12.42 16.63
C GLU A 160 -7.46 10.95 16.45
N ILE A 161 -8.12 10.37 17.43
CA ILE A 161 -8.62 9.00 17.36
C ILE A 161 -9.89 8.99 16.51
N ALA A 162 -9.85 8.33 15.35
CA ALA A 162 -11.03 8.11 14.52
C ALA A 162 -11.82 6.89 14.98
N ILE A 163 -11.13 5.78 15.28
CA ILE A 163 -11.75 4.55 15.80
C ILE A 163 -10.73 3.79 16.63
N MET A 164 -11.17 3.11 17.67
CA MET A 164 -10.28 2.34 18.54
C MET A 164 -10.93 1.02 18.95
N SER A 165 -10.11 -0.03 18.99
CA SER A 165 -10.42 -1.30 19.65
C SER A 165 -9.46 -1.56 20.80
N ASN A 166 -10.00 -1.89 21.98
CA ASN A 166 -9.22 -2.37 23.13
C ASN A 166 -8.93 -3.89 23.06
N SER A 167 -9.19 -4.49 21.92
CA SER A 167 -8.85 -5.90 21.66
C SER A 167 -8.63 -6.10 20.17
N ARG A 168 -7.37 -6.30 19.79
CA ARG A 168 -6.99 -6.65 18.42
C ARG A 168 -7.70 -7.89 17.91
N LYS A 169 -8.03 -8.83 18.80
CA LYS A 169 -8.82 -10.02 18.44
C LYS A 169 -10.27 -9.70 18.07
N LYS A 170 -10.82 -8.59 18.57
CA LYS A 170 -12.20 -8.18 18.25
C LYS A 170 -12.26 -7.34 16.97
N ALA A 171 -11.31 -6.44 16.77
CA ALA A 171 -11.23 -5.62 15.57
C ALA A 171 -9.78 -5.22 15.31
N ASP A 172 -9.28 -5.45 14.11
CA ASP A 172 -7.90 -5.15 13.68
C ASP A 172 -7.83 -3.99 12.68
N TYR A 173 -8.93 -3.65 12.03
CA TYR A 173 -9.04 -2.54 11.06
C TYR A 173 -7.94 -2.55 10.00
N VAL A 174 -7.61 -3.72 9.45
CA VAL A 174 -6.58 -3.86 8.41
C VAL A 174 -7.04 -3.18 7.13
N SER A 175 -6.16 -2.37 6.54
CA SER A 175 -6.40 -1.72 5.25
C SER A 175 -7.69 -0.90 5.18
N PRO A 176 -7.89 0.10 6.04
CA PRO A 176 -9.06 0.96 5.95
C PRO A 176 -9.10 1.62 4.57
N ALA A 177 -10.18 1.42 3.82
CA ALA A 177 -10.46 2.05 2.55
C ALA A 177 -11.66 2.97 2.73
N ILE A 178 -11.46 4.27 2.61
CA ILE A 178 -12.45 5.30 2.92
C ILE A 178 -12.81 6.08 1.67
N VAL A 179 -14.11 6.23 1.45
CA VAL A 179 -14.69 7.10 0.42
C VAL A 179 -15.57 8.12 1.13
N PHE A 180 -15.38 9.40 0.82
CA PHE A 180 -16.29 10.48 1.26
C PHE A 180 -17.16 10.90 0.09
N GLU A 181 -18.45 10.85 0.28
CA GLU A 181 -19.43 11.23 -0.74
C GLU A 181 -20.76 11.65 -0.12
N ASN A 182 -21.37 12.68 -0.66
CA ASN A 182 -22.67 13.20 -0.20
C ASN A 182 -22.70 13.48 1.32
N GLY A 183 -21.59 13.95 1.89
CA GLY A 183 -21.47 14.26 3.31
C GLY A 183 -21.31 13.06 4.23
N VAL A 184 -21.08 11.86 3.68
CA VAL A 184 -20.94 10.62 4.46
C VAL A 184 -19.59 9.96 4.17
N TYR A 185 -18.87 9.59 5.20
CA TYR A 185 -17.71 8.71 5.11
C TYR A 185 -18.20 7.26 5.08
N LYS A 186 -17.72 6.50 4.12
CA LYS A 186 -17.92 5.06 3.98
C LYS A 186 -16.60 4.37 4.11
N MET A 187 -16.47 3.43 5.05
CA MET A 187 -15.22 2.72 5.28
C MET A 187 -15.43 1.22 5.14
N TRP A 188 -14.59 0.62 4.31
CA TRP A 188 -14.38 -0.83 4.24
C TRP A 188 -13.04 -1.17 4.88
N TYR A 189 -12.98 -2.28 5.60
CA TYR A 189 -11.74 -2.77 6.19
C TYR A 189 -11.80 -4.30 6.37
N VAL A 190 -10.66 -4.91 6.61
CA VAL A 190 -10.55 -6.35 6.86
C VAL A 190 -10.33 -6.59 8.35
N ASP A 191 -11.05 -7.56 8.91
CA ASP A 191 -10.92 -7.92 10.31
C ASP A 191 -9.89 -9.04 10.55
N THR A 192 -9.75 -9.46 11.81
CA THR A 192 -8.82 -10.53 12.24
C THR A 192 -9.10 -11.90 11.63
N LYS A 193 -10.33 -12.12 11.14
CA LYS A 193 -10.75 -13.37 10.47
C LYS A 193 -10.58 -13.31 8.96
N CYS A 194 -10.00 -12.22 8.44
CA CYS A 194 -9.91 -11.93 7.01
C CYS A 194 -11.30 -11.74 6.35
N GLU A 195 -12.26 -11.23 7.10
CA GLU A 195 -13.60 -10.92 6.64
C GLU A 195 -13.71 -9.43 6.32
N LEU A 196 -14.45 -9.09 5.25
CA LEU A 196 -14.72 -7.71 4.88
C LEU A 196 -15.78 -7.12 5.80
N LYS A 197 -15.49 -5.94 6.35
CA LYS A 197 -16.41 -5.14 7.17
C LYS A 197 -16.68 -3.80 6.49
N TYR A 198 -17.86 -3.25 6.75
CA TYR A 198 -18.31 -1.96 6.26
C TYR A 198 -18.93 -1.15 7.39
N THR A 199 -18.65 0.14 7.43
CA THR A 199 -19.25 1.09 8.39
C THR A 199 -19.33 2.48 7.78
N THR A 200 -20.16 3.34 8.34
CA THR A 200 -20.36 4.73 7.93
C THR A 200 -20.11 5.70 9.06
N SER A 201 -19.86 6.97 8.71
CA SER A 201 -19.71 8.06 9.65
C SER A 201 -20.10 9.39 9.01
N LEU A 202 -20.70 10.31 9.77
CA LEU A 202 -20.98 11.67 9.32
C LEU A 202 -19.80 12.63 9.56
N ASP A 203 -18.95 12.35 10.52
CA ASP A 203 -17.85 13.24 10.93
C ASP A 203 -16.43 12.63 10.74
N GLY A 204 -16.37 11.34 10.33
CA GLY A 204 -15.13 10.60 10.13
C GLY A 204 -14.44 10.14 11.42
N THR A 205 -15.08 10.34 12.59
CA THR A 205 -14.54 9.95 13.91
C THR A 205 -15.52 9.12 14.73
N LYS A 206 -16.80 9.28 14.50
CA LYS A 206 -17.85 8.47 15.13
C LYS A 206 -18.45 7.55 14.08
N TRP A 207 -18.14 6.27 14.19
CA TRP A 207 -18.49 5.25 13.20
C TRP A 207 -19.64 4.39 13.71
N ASP A 208 -20.56 4.06 12.81
CA ASP A 208 -21.67 3.14 13.07
C ASP A 208 -21.18 1.72 13.40
N ASN A 209 -22.08 0.87 13.91
CA ASN A 209 -21.76 -0.54 14.09
C ASN A 209 -21.43 -1.19 12.74
N PRO A 210 -20.29 -1.89 12.63
CA PRO A 210 -19.87 -2.43 11.36
C PRO A 210 -20.74 -3.60 10.90
N GLN A 211 -21.08 -3.59 9.62
CA GLN A 211 -21.71 -4.71 8.92
C GLN A 211 -20.65 -5.63 8.34
N GLN A 212 -20.85 -6.95 8.44
CA GLN A 212 -20.04 -7.92 7.70
C GLN A 212 -20.53 -8.05 6.26
N LEU A 213 -19.61 -8.00 5.30
CA LEU A 213 -19.92 -8.19 3.89
C LEU A 213 -19.28 -9.49 3.38
N GLU A 214 -19.90 -10.06 2.35
CA GLU A 214 -19.37 -11.25 1.68
C GLU A 214 -18.56 -10.86 0.45
N LEU A 215 -17.32 -11.40 0.35
CA LEU A 215 -16.55 -11.42 -0.91
C LEU A 215 -16.46 -12.85 -1.43
N LYS A 216 -16.92 -13.04 -2.66
CA LYS A 216 -16.88 -14.33 -3.36
C LYS A 216 -15.65 -14.41 -4.26
N TYR A 217 -14.98 -15.54 -4.25
CA TYR A 217 -13.82 -15.84 -5.08
C TYR A 217 -14.05 -17.10 -5.92
N GLY A 218 -13.24 -17.28 -6.96
CA GLY A 218 -13.24 -18.52 -7.76
C GLY A 218 -12.52 -19.69 -7.09
N GLU A 219 -11.79 -19.39 -6.00
CA GLU A 219 -10.99 -20.34 -5.24
C GLU A 219 -11.06 -19.99 -3.75
N LYS A 220 -10.59 -20.91 -2.90
CA LYS A 220 -10.55 -20.67 -1.45
C LYS A 220 -9.35 -19.81 -1.09
N VAL A 221 -9.62 -18.55 -0.76
CA VAL A 221 -8.61 -17.57 -0.35
C VAL A 221 -9.11 -16.77 0.85
N LYS A 222 -8.19 -16.05 1.48
CA LYS A 222 -8.42 -15.14 2.60
C LYS A 222 -8.12 -13.71 2.15
N THR A 223 -9.07 -12.82 2.32
CA THR A 223 -8.92 -11.38 2.07
C THR A 223 -7.87 -10.78 3.01
N TRP A 224 -6.99 -9.92 2.49
CA TRP A 224 -5.96 -9.29 3.33
C TRP A 224 -5.95 -7.77 3.23
N HIS A 225 -5.73 -7.19 2.05
CA HIS A 225 -5.79 -5.74 1.86
C HIS A 225 -6.80 -5.38 0.78
N ILE A 226 -7.35 -4.19 0.92
CA ILE A 226 -8.33 -3.65 -0.02
C ILE A 226 -8.05 -2.19 -0.34
N ASP A 227 -8.56 -1.72 -1.46
CA ASP A 227 -8.80 -0.31 -1.79
C ASP A 227 -10.12 -0.17 -2.53
N VAL A 228 -10.87 0.89 -2.26
CA VAL A 228 -12.19 1.16 -2.85
C VAL A 228 -12.20 2.55 -3.47
N ILE A 229 -12.80 2.63 -4.67
CA ILE A 229 -13.14 3.89 -5.31
C ILE A 229 -14.62 3.90 -5.71
N ASN A 230 -15.20 5.10 -5.80
CA ASN A 230 -16.47 5.33 -6.48
C ASN A 230 -16.20 6.00 -7.83
N THR A 231 -16.61 5.38 -8.93
CA THR A 231 -16.45 5.94 -10.29
C THR A 231 -17.64 6.82 -10.72
N GLY A 232 -18.57 7.09 -9.81
CA GLY A 232 -19.83 7.77 -10.09
C GLY A 232 -20.90 6.86 -10.71
N LYS A 233 -20.51 5.69 -11.21
CA LYS A 233 -21.42 4.67 -11.76
C LYS A 233 -21.52 3.44 -10.87
N LYS A 234 -20.47 3.11 -10.17
CA LYS A 234 -20.34 1.93 -9.30
C LYS A 234 -19.17 2.11 -8.34
N TYR A 235 -19.20 1.34 -7.26
CA TYR A 235 -18.02 1.10 -6.43
C TYR A 235 -17.18 0.00 -7.07
N GLU A 236 -15.89 0.19 -7.01
CA GLU A 236 -14.90 -0.78 -7.48
C GLU A 236 -13.90 -1.03 -6.38
N MET A 237 -13.44 -2.26 -6.24
CA MET A 237 -12.52 -2.67 -5.18
C MET A 237 -11.37 -3.49 -5.77
N LEU A 238 -10.15 -3.10 -5.41
CA LEU A 238 -8.99 -3.95 -5.47
C LEU A 238 -8.87 -4.76 -4.18
N VAL A 239 -8.54 -6.02 -4.31
CA VAL A 239 -8.36 -6.93 -3.17
C VAL A 239 -7.08 -7.72 -3.36
N VAL A 240 -6.25 -7.82 -2.34
CA VAL A 240 -5.20 -8.84 -2.29
C VAL A 240 -5.63 -9.95 -1.34
N ALA A 241 -5.41 -11.18 -1.77
CA ALA A 241 -5.82 -12.37 -1.02
C ALA A 241 -4.77 -13.47 -1.12
N PHE A 242 -4.71 -14.33 -0.12
CA PHE A 242 -3.79 -15.46 -0.01
C PHE A 242 -4.52 -16.77 0.28
N LYS A 243 -3.91 -17.91 -0.08
CA LYS A 243 -4.55 -19.24 0.07
C LYS A 243 -4.53 -19.74 1.52
N ASP A 244 -3.40 -19.65 2.17
CA ASP A 244 -3.19 -20.10 3.54
C ASP A 244 -2.12 -19.25 4.24
N TRP A 245 -2.02 -19.34 5.56
CA TRP A 245 -1.10 -18.54 6.35
C TRP A 245 0.39 -18.77 6.05
N ASN A 246 0.76 -19.95 5.54
CA ASN A 246 2.14 -20.24 5.14
C ASN A 246 2.50 -19.55 3.81
N SER A 247 1.49 -19.30 2.98
CA SER A 247 1.62 -18.60 1.69
C SER A 247 1.22 -17.13 1.76
N ARG A 248 1.09 -16.54 2.95
CA ARG A 248 0.60 -15.15 3.14
C ARG A 248 1.38 -14.11 2.35
N ASN A 249 2.66 -14.35 2.08
CA ASN A 249 3.47 -13.44 1.28
C ASN A 249 3.30 -13.61 -0.24
N ASN A 250 2.61 -14.68 -0.69
CA ASN A 250 2.35 -14.98 -2.10
C ASN A 250 0.91 -14.61 -2.45
N MET A 251 0.60 -13.32 -2.44
CA MET A 251 -0.74 -12.82 -2.73
C MET A 251 -0.89 -12.44 -4.19
N ASP A 252 -2.09 -12.69 -4.71
CA ASP A 252 -2.55 -12.20 -6.01
C ASP A 252 -3.43 -10.95 -5.83
N LEU A 253 -3.53 -10.12 -6.86
CA LEU A 253 -4.43 -8.97 -6.91
C LEU A 253 -5.71 -9.34 -7.64
N TYR A 254 -6.82 -9.10 -6.97
CA TYR A 254 -8.18 -9.32 -7.46
C TYR A 254 -8.89 -7.98 -7.65
N TYR A 255 -9.90 -8.01 -8.48
CA TYR A 255 -10.84 -6.91 -8.70
C TYR A 255 -12.27 -7.39 -8.54
N THR A 256 -13.13 -6.54 -7.98
CA THR A 256 -14.58 -6.71 -7.93
C THR A 256 -15.29 -5.37 -8.01
N SER A 257 -16.60 -5.39 -8.25
CA SER A 257 -17.43 -4.19 -8.30
C SER A 257 -18.79 -4.40 -7.65
N SER A 258 -19.39 -3.29 -7.22
CA SER A 258 -20.71 -3.25 -6.60
C SER A 258 -21.45 -1.99 -7.03
N THR A 259 -22.77 -2.03 -7.17
CA THR A 259 -23.59 -0.85 -7.45
C THR A 259 -23.90 -0.04 -6.20
N ASN A 260 -23.85 -0.65 -5.02
CA ASN A 260 -24.23 -0.04 -3.73
C ASN A 260 -23.11 -0.05 -2.68
N GLY A 261 -21.93 -0.66 -2.99
CA GLY A 261 -20.82 -0.79 -2.04
C GLY A 261 -21.00 -1.89 -0.99
N ILE A 262 -22.10 -2.63 -1.05
CA ILE A 262 -22.50 -3.69 -0.09
C ILE A 262 -22.46 -5.06 -0.78
N ASP A 263 -23.17 -5.18 -1.90
CA ASP A 263 -23.29 -6.42 -2.66
C ASP A 263 -22.22 -6.48 -3.74
N TRP A 264 -21.14 -7.23 -3.47
CA TRP A 264 -19.98 -7.31 -4.35
C TRP A 264 -20.09 -8.49 -5.30
N LYS A 265 -19.77 -8.26 -6.57
CA LYS A 265 -19.63 -9.33 -7.56
C LYS A 265 -18.50 -10.28 -7.14
N LYS A 266 -18.43 -11.45 -7.79
CA LYS A 266 -17.30 -12.37 -7.61
C LYS A 266 -15.99 -11.67 -7.99
N ALA A 267 -15.02 -11.73 -7.09
CA ALA A 267 -13.69 -11.16 -7.32
C ALA A 267 -12.89 -12.03 -8.30
N GLU A 268 -12.22 -11.38 -9.25
CA GLU A 268 -11.44 -12.01 -10.32
C GLU A 268 -9.99 -11.56 -10.27
N ILE A 269 -9.06 -12.47 -10.54
CA ILE A 269 -7.62 -12.14 -10.56
C ILE A 269 -7.33 -11.22 -11.76
N ILE A 270 -6.71 -10.08 -11.47
CA ILE A 270 -6.24 -9.14 -12.50
C ILE A 270 -4.72 -9.07 -12.59
N MET A 271 -4.00 -9.51 -11.56
CA MET A 271 -2.55 -9.51 -11.53
C MET A 271 -2.00 -10.60 -10.61
N LYS A 272 -0.91 -11.22 -11.05
CA LYS A 272 -0.08 -12.13 -10.25
C LYS A 272 1.34 -11.59 -10.16
N PRO A 273 2.11 -12.00 -9.13
CA PRO A 273 3.54 -11.73 -9.05
C PRO A 273 4.26 -12.18 -10.32
N THR A 274 5.36 -11.51 -10.64
CA THR A 274 6.20 -11.93 -11.76
C THR A 274 6.88 -13.26 -11.43
N LYS A 275 6.75 -14.25 -12.31
CA LYS A 275 7.37 -15.57 -12.10
C LYS A 275 8.89 -15.54 -12.18
N ASN A 276 9.47 -14.51 -12.81
CA ASN A 276 10.91 -14.39 -12.97
C ASN A 276 11.54 -13.88 -11.67
N THR A 277 12.35 -14.72 -11.04
CA THR A 277 13.02 -14.43 -9.76
C THR A 277 13.97 -13.23 -9.78
N LYS A 278 14.32 -12.72 -10.98
CA LYS A 278 15.13 -11.51 -11.14
C LYS A 278 14.36 -10.19 -11.06
N TYR A 279 13.02 -10.23 -11.02
CA TYR A 279 12.19 -9.03 -10.91
C TYR A 279 11.88 -8.69 -9.46
N TRP A 280 11.72 -7.40 -9.19
CA TRP A 280 11.45 -6.89 -7.85
C TRP A 280 10.05 -7.26 -7.31
N ASP A 281 9.09 -7.56 -8.18
CA ASP A 281 7.70 -7.90 -7.85
C ASP A 281 7.42 -9.42 -7.96
N ASN A 282 8.40 -10.25 -7.54
CA ASN A 282 8.38 -11.68 -7.82
C ASN A 282 7.81 -12.57 -6.70
N MET A 283 7.61 -12.04 -5.50
CA MET A 283 7.14 -12.83 -4.37
C MET A 283 5.62 -12.73 -4.19
N GLY A 284 5.09 -11.53 -4.05
CA GLY A 284 3.66 -11.31 -3.82
C GLY A 284 3.23 -9.90 -4.15
N ILE A 285 1.98 -9.76 -4.59
CA ILE A 285 1.33 -8.46 -4.68
C ILE A 285 0.77 -8.12 -3.30
N TYR A 286 0.83 -6.86 -2.94
CA TYR A 286 0.40 -6.39 -1.64
C TYR A 286 -0.62 -5.27 -1.77
N ARG A 287 -0.95 -4.54 -0.68
CA ARG A 287 -1.91 -3.44 -0.74
C ARG A 287 -1.64 -2.57 -1.97
N SER A 288 -2.66 -2.42 -2.78
CA SER A 288 -2.64 -1.68 -4.03
C SER A 288 -3.72 -0.62 -4.01
N SER A 289 -3.57 0.41 -4.82
CA SER A 289 -4.55 1.48 -5.00
C SER A 289 -4.79 1.75 -6.47
N PHE A 290 -5.91 2.36 -6.80
CA PHE A 290 -6.21 2.69 -8.18
C PHE A 290 -7.04 3.96 -8.29
N ILE A 291 -6.97 4.56 -9.47
CA ILE A 291 -7.85 5.63 -9.93
C ILE A 291 -8.39 5.29 -11.32
N TYR A 292 -9.56 5.83 -11.63
CA TYR A 292 -10.14 5.78 -12.96
C TYR A 292 -10.29 7.21 -13.46
N GLU A 293 -9.59 7.54 -14.55
CA GLU A 293 -9.55 8.89 -15.10
C GLU A 293 -9.54 8.85 -16.63
N ASP A 294 -10.42 9.61 -17.26
CA ASP A 294 -10.51 9.75 -18.71
C ASP A 294 -10.63 8.40 -19.45
N GLY A 295 -11.39 7.46 -18.88
CA GLY A 295 -11.59 6.14 -19.44
C GLY A 295 -10.45 5.15 -19.22
N VAL A 296 -9.43 5.49 -18.43
CA VAL A 296 -8.25 4.67 -18.17
C VAL A 296 -8.11 4.39 -16.69
N TYR A 297 -7.86 3.13 -16.35
CA TYR A 297 -7.44 2.71 -15.02
C TYR A 297 -5.95 2.87 -14.84
N PHE A 298 -5.53 3.39 -13.68
CA PHE A 298 -4.15 3.44 -13.22
C PHE A 298 -4.07 2.71 -11.88
N VAL A 299 -3.40 1.57 -11.86
CA VAL A 299 -3.25 0.72 -10.67
C VAL A 299 -1.84 0.83 -10.15
N TYR A 300 -1.71 1.39 -8.96
CA TYR A 300 -0.47 1.47 -8.19
C TYR A 300 -0.41 0.24 -7.28
N TYR A 301 0.36 -0.76 -7.68
CA TYR A 301 0.43 -2.00 -6.93
C TYR A 301 1.64 -2.04 -6.00
N GLY A 302 1.40 -2.34 -4.73
CA GLY A 302 2.46 -2.72 -3.82
C GLY A 302 2.94 -4.13 -4.15
N ALA A 303 4.23 -4.39 -4.07
CA ALA A 303 4.76 -5.73 -4.25
C ALA A 303 6.01 -5.98 -3.42
N THR A 304 6.25 -7.26 -3.13
CA THR A 304 7.38 -7.75 -2.34
C THR A 304 8.27 -8.63 -3.19
N GLN A 305 9.55 -8.51 -2.98
CA GLN A 305 10.59 -9.34 -3.55
C GLN A 305 10.96 -10.49 -2.61
N THR A 306 11.52 -11.55 -3.13
CA THR A 306 11.96 -12.72 -2.34
C THR A 306 13.02 -12.41 -1.28
N ASN A 307 13.73 -11.28 -1.39
CA ASN A 307 14.65 -10.79 -0.36
C ASN A 307 14.01 -9.76 0.59
N TYR A 308 12.68 -9.66 0.61
CA TYR A 308 11.91 -8.71 1.43
C TYR A 308 12.14 -7.23 1.13
N GLN A 309 12.60 -6.88 -0.07
CA GLN A 309 12.50 -5.51 -0.57
C GLN A 309 11.09 -5.23 -1.06
N HIS A 310 10.66 -3.99 -0.90
CA HIS A 310 9.31 -3.54 -1.22
C HIS A 310 9.33 -2.43 -2.25
N GLY A 311 8.19 -2.18 -2.87
CA GLY A 311 8.03 -1.08 -3.81
C GLY A 311 6.61 -0.92 -4.30
N ILE A 312 6.41 0.15 -5.06
CA ILE A 312 5.16 0.43 -5.77
C ILE A 312 5.45 0.40 -7.26
N GLY A 313 4.63 -0.33 -8.01
CA GLY A 313 4.65 -0.34 -9.47
C GLY A 313 3.39 0.27 -10.05
N LEU A 314 3.40 0.51 -11.37
CA LEU A 314 2.25 1.06 -12.09
C LEU A 314 1.82 0.12 -13.23
N MET A 315 0.51 -0.16 -13.26
CA MET A 315 -0.18 -0.72 -14.42
C MET A 315 -1.27 0.25 -14.88
N TYR A 316 -1.59 0.22 -16.18
CA TYR A 316 -2.67 1.04 -16.73
C TYR A 316 -3.35 0.36 -17.91
N GLY A 317 -4.57 0.79 -18.23
CA GLY A 317 -5.35 0.32 -19.36
C GLY A 317 -6.82 0.72 -19.28
N LYS A 318 -7.53 0.64 -20.39
CA LYS A 318 -8.97 0.97 -20.46
C LYS A 318 -9.86 -0.11 -19.85
N ASP A 319 -9.40 -1.36 -19.86
CA ASP A 319 -10.07 -2.51 -19.28
C ASP A 319 -9.28 -3.00 -18.09
N ILE A 320 -9.90 -3.01 -16.90
CA ILE A 320 -9.28 -3.43 -15.63
C ILE A 320 -8.77 -4.88 -15.67
N HIS A 321 -9.33 -5.73 -16.54
CA HIS A 321 -8.90 -7.12 -16.73
C HIS A 321 -7.77 -7.27 -17.76
N LYS A 322 -7.37 -6.18 -18.45
CA LYS A 322 -6.32 -6.16 -19.48
C LYS A 322 -5.26 -5.10 -19.24
N LEU A 323 -4.96 -4.85 -17.99
CA LEU A 323 -3.93 -3.87 -17.61
C LEU A 323 -2.54 -4.29 -18.08
N LYS A 324 -1.72 -3.31 -18.41
CA LYS A 324 -0.33 -3.49 -18.83
C LYS A 324 0.61 -2.91 -17.81
N ARG A 325 1.64 -3.68 -17.39
CA ARG A 325 2.79 -3.12 -16.67
C ARG A 325 3.50 -2.11 -17.58
N THR A 326 4.02 -1.05 -17.02
CA THR A 326 4.72 0.01 -17.77
C THR A 326 5.99 -0.47 -18.45
N ASN A 327 6.66 -1.47 -17.86
CA ASN A 327 7.85 -2.16 -18.37
C ASN A 327 9.01 -1.22 -18.72
N ILE A 328 9.18 -0.14 -17.96
CA ILE A 328 10.27 0.81 -18.10
C ILE A 328 11.12 0.86 -16.83
N ASP A 329 12.35 1.35 -16.99
CA ASP A 329 13.19 1.80 -15.87
C ASP A 329 12.87 3.27 -15.60
N TYR A 330 12.28 3.58 -14.46
CA TYR A 330 11.90 4.94 -14.08
C TYR A 330 13.09 5.87 -13.81
N LYS A 331 14.31 5.33 -13.67
CA LYS A 331 15.56 6.11 -13.63
C LYS A 331 15.96 6.64 -15.01
N ASN A 332 15.43 6.01 -16.08
CA ASN A 332 15.68 6.43 -17.45
C ASN A 332 14.70 7.53 -17.88
N LYS A 333 15.16 8.77 -17.87
CA LYS A 333 14.32 9.94 -18.23
C LYS A 333 13.68 9.82 -19.63
N LYS A 334 14.37 9.23 -20.62
CA LYS A 334 13.81 9.04 -21.96
C LYS A 334 12.63 8.06 -21.97
N ASP A 335 12.72 6.99 -21.21
CA ASP A 335 11.64 6.00 -21.09
C ASP A 335 10.45 6.61 -20.34
N VAL A 336 10.70 7.41 -19.30
CA VAL A 336 9.66 8.14 -18.56
C VAL A 336 8.90 9.09 -19.48
N GLU A 337 9.60 9.92 -20.28
CA GLU A 337 8.94 10.84 -21.20
C GLU A 337 8.13 10.09 -22.30
N ARG A 338 8.64 9.00 -22.84
CA ARG A 338 7.88 8.15 -23.78
C ARG A 338 6.62 7.57 -23.14
N LEU A 339 6.70 7.15 -21.90
CA LEU A 339 5.54 6.61 -21.18
C LEU A 339 4.49 7.70 -20.94
N LYS A 340 4.88 8.91 -20.54
CA LYS A 340 3.96 10.06 -20.39
C LYS A 340 3.17 10.32 -21.67
N LEU A 341 3.86 10.41 -22.80
CA LEU A 341 3.22 10.58 -24.10
C LEU A 341 2.25 9.44 -24.46
N LYS A 342 2.63 8.21 -24.12
CA LYS A 342 1.77 7.03 -24.37
C LYS A 342 0.50 7.06 -23.53
N ILE A 343 0.61 7.37 -22.24
CA ILE A 343 -0.54 7.50 -21.32
C ILE A 343 -1.46 8.64 -21.80
N GLN A 344 -0.89 9.77 -22.19
CA GLN A 344 -1.67 10.91 -22.69
C GLN A 344 -2.47 10.54 -23.95
N ARG A 345 -1.89 9.77 -24.86
CA ARG A 345 -2.62 9.26 -26.05
C ARG A 345 -3.75 8.30 -25.66
N GLU A 346 -3.54 7.43 -24.69
CA GLU A 346 -4.60 6.51 -24.23
C GLU A 346 -5.79 7.22 -23.58
N LYS A 347 -5.55 8.36 -22.91
CA LYS A 347 -6.61 9.20 -22.33
C LYS A 347 -7.41 9.98 -23.38
N ASN A 348 -6.82 10.32 -24.52
CA ASN A 348 -7.42 11.19 -25.56
C ASN A 348 -8.12 10.41 -26.67
N ILE A 349 -8.19 9.08 -26.61
CA ILE A 349 -8.90 8.18 -27.56
C ILE A 349 -10.16 7.63 -26.89
#